data_1da9831182f03af227577c36e0ffce36
#
_entry.id   1da9831182f03af227577c36e0ffce36
#
_cell.length_a   1.000
_cell.length_b   1.000
_cell.length_c   1.000
_cell.angle_alpha   90.00
_cell.angle_beta   90.00
_cell.angle_gamma   90.00
#
_symmetry.space_group_name_H-M   'P 1'
#
loop_
_entity.id
_entity.type
_entity.pdbx_description
1 polymer ?
#
loop_
_entity_poly.entity_id
_entity_poly.type
_entity_poly.pdbx_seq_one_letter_code
_entity_poly.pdbx_strand_id
1 'polypeptide(L)'
;MSRPRRRGRDVHGVLLLDKPQGTSSNDVLQKVKRIYNANRAGHTGALDPLATGMLPICLGEATKFSQYLLDSDKRYRVIAKLGQRTDTSDADGQVVEERPLTFSDEQLAAALDSFRGETQQVPSMYSALKYQGKKLYEYARQGIEVPREARPITVYELLFIRREGDELELEIHCSKGTYIRTIIDDLGEKLGCGAHVIFLRRLAVSKYPVERMVTLEQLQALVDEAAAQDIPAAQLLDPLLMPMDSPASDYPLVNIPETSAVYFKNGNPVRQSGAPLNGLVRVMESESGKFLGMGEIDDEGRVAPRRLVVEYPA
;
A
#
# COMPACT_ATOMS: atom_id res chain seq x y z
N MET A 1 -11.00 -19.56 -30.66
CA MET A 1 -10.34 -20.12 -29.46
C MET A 1 -11.04 -19.57 -28.23
N SER A 2 -11.80 -20.38 -27.50
CA SER A 2 -12.45 -19.96 -26.25
C SER A 2 -11.40 -19.70 -25.18
N ARG A 3 -11.45 -18.52 -24.54
CA ARG A 3 -10.62 -18.23 -23.36
C ARG A 3 -10.83 -19.34 -22.31
N PRO A 4 -9.77 -19.88 -21.72
CA PRO A 4 -9.93 -20.89 -20.67
C PRO A 4 -10.78 -20.28 -19.55
N ARG A 5 -11.79 -21.04 -19.11
CA ARG A 5 -12.64 -20.65 -17.98
C ARG A 5 -11.75 -20.37 -16.77
N ARG A 6 -11.82 -19.16 -16.21
CA ARG A 6 -11.13 -18.80 -14.98
C ARG A 6 -11.57 -19.77 -13.89
N ARG A 7 -10.61 -20.47 -13.28
CA ARG A 7 -10.87 -21.34 -12.12
C ARG A 7 -10.84 -20.45 -10.87
N GLY A 8 -11.97 -20.26 -10.25
CA GLY A 8 -12.10 -19.47 -9.03
C GLY A 8 -13.46 -18.76 -8.98
N ARG A 9 -13.75 -18.13 -7.85
CA ARG A 9 -15.00 -17.41 -7.67
C ARG A 9 -14.83 -15.90 -7.85
N ASP A 10 -15.93 -15.24 -8.16
CA ASP A 10 -16.00 -13.78 -8.23
C ASP A 10 -16.22 -13.23 -6.82
N VAL A 11 -15.14 -12.87 -6.17
CA VAL A 11 -15.13 -12.21 -4.85
C VAL A 11 -14.50 -10.83 -4.99
N HIS A 12 -15.12 -9.82 -4.39
CA HIS A 12 -14.76 -8.42 -4.57
C HIS A 12 -14.62 -7.72 -3.21
N GLY A 13 -13.52 -7.04 -3.03
CA GLY A 13 -13.25 -6.30 -1.80
C GLY A 13 -11.77 -6.20 -1.51
N VAL A 14 -11.44 -5.71 -0.34
CA VAL A 14 -10.06 -5.52 0.11
C VAL A 14 -9.82 -6.21 1.44
N LEU A 15 -8.87 -7.13 1.47
CA LEU A 15 -8.41 -7.76 2.71
C LEU A 15 -7.25 -6.96 3.28
N LEU A 16 -7.31 -6.63 4.56
CA LEU A 16 -6.22 -6.00 5.28
C LEU A 16 -5.33 -7.08 5.89
N LEU A 17 -4.36 -7.55 5.10
CA LEU A 17 -3.45 -8.59 5.57
C LEU A 17 -2.37 -7.99 6.48
N ASP A 18 -2.11 -8.65 7.60
CA ASP A 18 -0.92 -8.43 8.40
C ASP A 18 0.19 -9.33 7.87
N LYS A 19 1.06 -8.77 7.02
CA LYS A 19 2.13 -9.52 6.36
C LYS A 19 3.17 -9.95 7.40
N PRO A 20 3.53 -11.25 7.45
CA PRO A 20 4.62 -11.72 8.30
C PRO A 20 5.99 -11.34 7.73
N GLN A 21 7.01 -11.41 8.58
CA GLN A 21 8.41 -11.26 8.20
C GLN A 21 8.91 -12.45 7.38
N GLY A 22 9.85 -12.21 6.47
CA GLY A 22 10.60 -13.24 5.78
C GLY A 22 9.95 -13.77 4.50
N THR A 23 8.84 -13.18 4.08
CA THR A 23 8.15 -13.55 2.83
C THR A 23 7.87 -12.31 1.99
N SER A 24 7.87 -12.48 0.66
CA SER A 24 7.58 -11.39 -0.26
C SER A 24 6.09 -11.03 -0.25
N SER A 25 5.78 -9.80 -0.67
CA SER A 25 4.39 -9.37 -0.86
C SER A 25 3.66 -10.24 -1.88
N ASN A 26 4.33 -10.66 -2.95
CA ASN A 26 3.72 -11.53 -3.96
C ASN A 26 3.41 -12.93 -3.42
N ASP A 27 4.28 -13.50 -2.58
CA ASP A 27 4.04 -14.83 -2.00
C ASP A 27 2.79 -14.85 -1.13
N VAL A 28 2.63 -13.84 -0.27
CA VAL A 28 1.42 -13.73 0.57
C VAL A 28 0.18 -13.40 -0.25
N LEU A 29 0.32 -12.60 -1.31
CA LEU A 29 -0.76 -12.35 -2.27
C LEU A 29 -1.28 -13.66 -2.88
N GLN A 30 -0.39 -14.54 -3.34
CA GLN A 30 -0.79 -15.82 -3.92
C GLN A 30 -1.45 -16.76 -2.89
N LYS A 31 -0.98 -16.73 -1.64
CA LYS A 31 -1.62 -17.49 -0.54
C LYS A 31 -3.04 -16.99 -0.27
N VAL A 32 -3.23 -15.69 -0.15
CA VAL A 32 -4.57 -15.08 0.05
C VAL A 32 -5.49 -15.41 -1.12
N LYS A 33 -5.00 -15.28 -2.35
CA LYS A 33 -5.76 -15.60 -3.56
C LYS A 33 -6.27 -17.04 -3.53
N ARG A 34 -5.43 -17.99 -3.09
CA ARG A 34 -5.82 -19.40 -2.95
C ARG A 34 -6.83 -19.61 -1.82
N ILE A 35 -6.61 -19.00 -0.66
CA ILE A 35 -7.52 -19.11 0.50
C ILE A 35 -8.92 -18.63 0.13
N TYR A 36 -9.04 -17.50 -0.55
CA TYR A 36 -10.31 -16.94 -1.02
C TYR A 36 -10.83 -17.61 -2.29
N ASN A 37 -10.05 -18.47 -2.95
CA ASN A 37 -10.35 -19.00 -4.28
C ASN A 37 -10.75 -17.88 -5.26
N ALA A 38 -10.03 -16.77 -5.22
CA ALA A 38 -10.35 -15.58 -6.00
C ALA A 38 -9.87 -15.69 -7.45
N ASN A 39 -10.69 -15.22 -8.39
CA ASN A 39 -10.33 -15.13 -9.81
C ASN A 39 -9.20 -14.13 -10.04
N ARG A 40 -9.27 -13.00 -9.34
CA ARG A 40 -8.28 -11.91 -9.44
C ARG A 40 -7.87 -11.43 -8.07
N ALA A 41 -6.57 -11.15 -7.93
CA ALA A 41 -6.01 -10.54 -6.73
C ALA A 41 -4.83 -9.65 -7.12
N GLY A 42 -4.61 -8.59 -6.35
CA GLY A 42 -3.48 -7.70 -6.50
C GLY A 42 -3.19 -6.96 -5.21
N HIS A 43 -1.96 -6.54 -5.04
CA HIS A 43 -1.59 -5.66 -3.93
C HIS A 43 -1.02 -4.37 -4.47
N THR A 44 -0.95 -3.36 -3.62
CA THR A 44 -0.30 -2.09 -3.91
C THR A 44 0.57 -1.66 -2.76
N GLY A 45 1.70 -1.01 -3.07
CA GLY A 45 2.64 -0.62 -2.06
C GLY A 45 3.27 -1.84 -1.40
N ALA A 46 4.07 -2.59 -2.17
CA ALA A 46 4.79 -3.77 -1.68
C ALA A 46 5.59 -3.47 -0.42
N LEU A 47 5.65 -4.44 0.47
CA LEU A 47 6.54 -4.46 1.63
C LEU A 47 7.73 -5.35 1.33
N ASP A 48 8.93 -4.91 1.76
CA ASP A 48 10.13 -5.72 1.68
C ASP A 48 9.98 -7.02 2.50
N PRO A 49 10.74 -8.09 2.19
CA PRO A 49 10.66 -9.34 2.95
C PRO A 49 10.86 -9.17 4.46
N LEU A 50 11.77 -8.29 4.88
CA LEU A 50 12.01 -7.96 6.29
C LEU A 50 10.79 -7.28 6.95
N ALA A 51 10.02 -6.51 6.18
CA ALA A 51 8.92 -5.70 6.70
C ALA A 51 7.68 -6.53 7.02
N THR A 52 6.96 -6.08 8.05
CA THR A 52 5.68 -6.63 8.48
C THR A 52 4.58 -5.57 8.41
N GLY A 53 3.35 -5.97 8.68
CA GLY A 53 2.24 -5.04 8.88
C GLY A 53 1.26 -4.98 7.70
N MET A 54 0.55 -3.88 7.63
CA MET A 54 -0.61 -3.74 6.73
C MET A 54 -0.24 -3.81 5.26
N LEU A 55 -0.72 -4.85 4.60
CA LEU A 55 -0.65 -5.04 3.16
C LEU A 55 -2.07 -5.26 2.63
N PRO A 56 -2.73 -4.21 2.11
CA PRO A 56 -4.05 -4.38 1.51
C PRO A 56 -3.99 -5.26 0.27
N ILE A 57 -4.82 -6.28 0.23
CA ILE A 57 -4.97 -7.21 -0.90
C ILE A 57 -6.31 -6.93 -1.57
N CYS A 58 -6.27 -6.44 -2.79
CA CYS A 58 -7.46 -6.19 -3.60
C CYS A 58 -7.89 -7.48 -4.30
N LEU A 59 -9.17 -7.83 -4.16
CA LEU A 59 -9.79 -9.00 -4.81
C LEU A 59 -10.84 -8.57 -5.82
N GLY A 60 -10.89 -9.27 -6.95
CA GLY A 60 -11.91 -9.06 -7.98
C GLY A 60 -11.89 -7.63 -8.54
N GLU A 61 -13.05 -6.99 -8.59
CA GLU A 61 -13.20 -5.63 -9.11
C GLU A 61 -12.40 -4.58 -8.34
N ALA A 62 -12.10 -4.80 -7.05
CA ALA A 62 -11.29 -3.89 -6.26
C ALA A 62 -9.88 -3.69 -6.86
N THR A 63 -9.36 -4.64 -7.63
CA THR A 63 -8.06 -4.52 -8.30
C THR A 63 -8.00 -3.34 -9.28
N LYS A 64 -9.14 -2.91 -9.81
CA LYS A 64 -9.24 -1.75 -10.71
C LYS A 64 -8.92 -0.42 -10.01
N PHE A 65 -9.05 -0.37 -8.68
CA PHE A 65 -8.93 0.85 -7.88
C PHE A 65 -7.68 0.85 -7.00
N SER A 66 -6.83 -0.16 -7.15
CA SER A 66 -5.62 -0.35 -6.33
C SER A 66 -4.64 0.82 -6.41
N GLN A 67 -4.61 1.56 -7.52
CA GLN A 67 -3.73 2.71 -7.71
C GLN A 67 -3.94 3.79 -6.65
N TYR A 68 -5.18 3.97 -6.17
CA TYR A 68 -5.49 4.96 -5.14
C TYR A 68 -4.81 4.63 -3.79
N LEU A 69 -4.53 3.36 -3.52
CA LEU A 69 -3.76 2.94 -2.34
C LEU A 69 -2.26 3.22 -2.49
N LEU A 70 -1.72 3.12 -3.71
CA LEU A 70 -0.34 3.57 -3.99
C LEU A 70 -0.17 5.06 -3.68
N ASP A 71 -1.17 5.85 -4.01
CA ASP A 71 -1.16 7.31 -3.84
C ASP A 71 -1.50 7.76 -2.41
N SER A 72 -1.83 6.83 -1.51
CA SER A 72 -2.21 7.13 -0.13
C SER A 72 -1.01 7.29 0.80
N ASP A 73 -1.25 7.98 1.93
CA ASP A 73 -0.28 8.12 3.01
C ASP A 73 -0.11 6.82 3.79
N LYS A 74 1.04 6.64 4.41
CA LYS A 74 1.39 5.45 5.20
C LYS A 74 2.03 5.84 6.52
N ARG A 75 1.90 4.95 7.52
CA ARG A 75 2.54 5.08 8.81
C ARG A 75 3.38 3.84 9.10
N TYR A 76 4.58 4.06 9.61
CA TYR A 76 5.56 3.01 9.88
C TYR A 76 6.13 3.11 11.29
N ARG A 77 6.45 1.94 11.88
CA ARG A 77 7.38 1.83 12.99
C ARG A 77 8.68 1.24 12.44
N VAL A 78 9.81 1.87 12.78
CA VAL A 78 11.13 1.45 12.30
C VAL A 78 12.11 1.40 13.47
N ILE A 79 12.99 0.38 13.46
CA ILE A 79 14.18 0.34 14.30
C ILE A 79 15.39 0.38 13.38
N ALA A 80 16.23 1.39 13.58
CA ALA A 80 17.49 1.57 12.90
C ALA A 80 18.64 1.05 13.77
N LYS A 81 19.61 0.38 13.15
CA LYS A 81 20.90 0.11 13.75
C LYS A 81 21.87 1.19 13.29
N LEU A 82 22.39 1.94 14.27
CA LEU A 82 23.37 3.01 14.05
C LEU A 82 24.78 2.40 14.03
N GLY A 83 25.66 3.00 13.23
CA GLY A 83 27.06 2.59 13.18
C GLY A 83 27.39 1.53 12.12
N GLN A 84 26.39 0.99 11.43
CA GLN A 84 26.57 0.06 10.33
C GLN A 84 25.68 0.42 9.16
N ARG A 85 26.25 0.46 7.97
CA ARG A 85 25.54 0.63 6.72
C ARG A 85 25.53 -0.67 5.94
N THR A 86 24.42 -1.00 5.28
CA THR A 86 24.31 -2.16 4.40
C THR A 86 24.06 -1.75 2.95
N ASP A 87 24.33 -2.64 2.01
CA ASP A 87 24.16 -2.38 0.58
C ASP A 87 22.68 -2.22 0.18
N THR A 88 21.74 -2.85 0.92
CA THR A 88 20.29 -2.74 0.71
C THR A 88 19.61 -1.70 1.60
N SER A 89 20.35 -1.10 2.53
CA SER A 89 19.85 -0.20 3.59
C SER A 89 18.98 -0.88 4.63
N ASP A 90 18.94 -2.22 4.66
CA ASP A 90 18.25 -3.03 5.67
C ASP A 90 19.11 -4.25 6.08
N ALA A 91 18.62 -5.02 7.05
CA ALA A 91 19.34 -6.16 7.62
C ALA A 91 19.41 -7.38 6.67
N ASP A 92 18.68 -7.41 5.58
CA ASP A 92 18.77 -8.46 4.57
C ASP A 92 20.00 -8.30 3.68
N GLY A 93 20.60 -7.11 3.66
CA GLY A 93 21.83 -6.82 2.92
C GLY A 93 23.10 -7.13 3.69
N GLN A 94 24.23 -6.94 3.01
CA GLN A 94 25.56 -7.12 3.58
C GLN A 94 26.07 -5.81 4.18
N VAL A 95 26.74 -5.87 5.32
CA VAL A 95 27.41 -4.72 5.93
C VAL A 95 28.54 -4.26 5.01
N VAL A 96 28.50 -3.01 4.59
CA VAL A 96 29.49 -2.41 3.69
C VAL A 96 30.38 -1.38 4.38
N GLU A 97 29.95 -0.87 5.54
CA GLU A 97 30.67 0.15 6.29
C GLU A 97 30.29 0.10 7.77
N GLU A 98 31.31 0.30 8.63
CA GLU A 98 31.13 0.45 10.08
C GLU A 98 31.85 1.71 10.53
N ARG A 99 31.17 2.53 11.35
CA ARG A 99 31.72 3.77 11.91
C ARG A 99 31.26 3.94 13.35
N PRO A 100 32.09 4.58 14.22
CA PRO A 100 31.72 4.80 15.60
C PRO A 100 30.57 5.80 15.76
N LEU A 101 29.84 5.71 16.88
CA LEU A 101 28.80 6.65 17.28
C LEU A 101 29.43 7.82 18.03
N THR A 102 29.56 8.96 17.36
CA THR A 102 30.22 10.16 17.92
C THR A 102 29.30 11.38 18.00
N PHE A 103 28.03 11.25 17.67
CA PHE A 103 27.04 12.32 17.70
C PHE A 103 26.44 12.50 19.11
N SER A 104 26.02 13.74 19.40
CA SER A 104 25.29 14.09 20.61
C SER A 104 23.78 13.90 20.45
N ASP A 105 23.04 13.93 21.58
CA ASP A 105 21.57 13.92 21.55
C ASP A 105 21.00 15.13 20.78
N GLU A 106 21.63 16.28 20.91
CA GLU A 106 21.25 17.50 20.18
C GLU A 106 21.45 17.34 18.66
N GLN A 107 22.55 16.71 18.24
CA GLN A 107 22.81 16.41 16.84
C GLN A 107 21.80 15.41 16.28
N LEU A 108 21.43 14.41 17.07
CA LEU A 108 20.36 13.46 16.70
C LEU A 108 19.03 14.17 16.52
N ALA A 109 18.64 15.01 17.49
CA ALA A 109 17.38 15.78 17.41
C ALA A 109 17.35 16.70 16.19
N ALA A 110 18.45 17.38 15.88
CA ALA A 110 18.56 18.25 14.69
C ALA A 110 18.49 17.44 13.39
N ALA A 111 19.14 16.29 13.34
CA ALA A 111 19.07 15.41 12.18
C ALA A 111 17.67 14.88 11.93
N LEU A 112 16.95 14.44 12.97
CA LEU A 112 15.55 14.00 12.86
C LEU A 112 14.66 15.15 12.38
N ASP A 113 14.84 16.35 12.92
CA ASP A 113 14.05 17.51 12.53
C ASP A 113 14.21 17.85 11.04
N SER A 114 15.40 17.61 10.47
CA SER A 114 15.68 17.87 9.06
C SER A 114 14.85 17.02 8.09
N PHE A 115 14.28 15.90 8.54
CA PHE A 115 13.42 15.04 7.72
C PHE A 115 11.95 15.42 7.78
N ARG A 116 11.52 16.26 8.73
CA ARG A 116 10.12 16.66 8.89
C ARG A 116 9.71 17.66 7.82
N GLY A 117 8.47 17.51 7.33
CA GLY A 117 7.91 18.37 6.30
C GLY A 117 8.25 17.90 4.89
N GLU A 118 8.23 18.84 3.95
CA GLU A 118 8.54 18.57 2.55
C GLU A 118 10.05 18.46 2.33
N THR A 119 10.50 17.37 1.74
CA THR A 119 11.90 17.12 1.41
C THR A 119 12.03 16.40 0.08
N GLN A 120 13.28 16.17 -0.33
CA GLN A 120 13.61 15.39 -1.53
C GLN A 120 14.26 14.07 -1.12
N GLN A 121 13.94 13.01 -1.86
CA GLN A 121 14.51 11.69 -1.64
C GLN A 121 14.96 11.09 -2.97
N VAL A 122 16.18 10.57 -3.02
CA VAL A 122 16.69 9.80 -4.16
C VAL A 122 16.28 8.34 -3.95
N PRO A 123 15.49 7.74 -4.86
CA PRO A 123 15.08 6.35 -4.72
C PRO A 123 16.27 5.39 -4.67
N SER A 124 16.14 4.35 -3.84
CA SER A 124 17.15 3.29 -3.78
C SER A 124 17.20 2.50 -5.08
N MET A 125 18.39 2.00 -5.45
CA MET A 125 18.55 1.01 -6.52
C MET A 125 17.78 -0.29 -6.22
N TYR A 126 17.57 -0.62 -4.95
CA TYR A 126 16.79 -1.79 -4.51
C TYR A 126 15.30 -1.46 -4.41
N SER A 127 14.73 -0.81 -5.43
CA SER A 127 13.32 -0.44 -5.52
C SER A 127 12.65 -1.05 -6.75
N ALA A 128 11.31 -1.04 -6.76
CA ALA A 128 10.51 -1.52 -7.88
C ALA A 128 10.30 -0.45 -8.97
N LEU A 129 10.86 0.74 -8.82
CA LEU A 129 10.82 1.77 -9.85
C LEU A 129 11.52 1.28 -11.11
N LYS A 130 11.03 1.72 -12.26
CA LYS A 130 11.55 1.29 -13.57
C LYS A 130 12.46 2.34 -14.18
N TYR A 131 13.54 1.85 -14.78
CA TYR A 131 14.40 2.60 -15.69
C TYR A 131 14.47 1.85 -17.01
N GLN A 132 14.11 2.49 -18.12
CA GLN A 132 14.04 1.86 -19.45
C GLN A 132 13.27 0.52 -19.46
N GLY A 133 12.12 0.50 -18.76
CA GLY A 133 11.22 -0.65 -18.72
C GLY A 133 11.59 -1.77 -17.74
N LYS A 134 12.78 -1.73 -17.14
CA LYS A 134 13.29 -2.73 -16.20
C LYS A 134 13.36 -2.14 -14.79
N LYS A 135 13.02 -2.95 -13.78
CA LYS A 135 13.02 -2.49 -12.38
C LYS A 135 14.42 -2.22 -11.87
N LEU A 136 14.60 -1.20 -11.02
CA LEU A 136 15.89 -0.81 -10.49
C LEU A 136 16.61 -1.94 -9.75
N TYR A 137 15.89 -2.74 -8.96
CA TYR A 137 16.51 -3.86 -8.23
C TYR A 137 17.10 -4.93 -9.17
N GLU A 138 16.60 -5.04 -10.39
CA GLU A 138 17.16 -5.97 -11.38
C GLU A 138 18.52 -5.49 -11.90
N TYR A 139 18.72 -4.17 -12.05
CA TYR A 139 20.03 -3.58 -12.33
C TYR A 139 20.98 -3.74 -11.13
N ALA A 140 20.48 -3.45 -9.92
CA ALA A 140 21.28 -3.55 -8.71
C ALA A 140 21.85 -4.96 -8.49
N ARG A 141 21.05 -6.01 -8.76
CA ARG A 141 21.51 -7.40 -8.69
C ARG A 141 22.62 -7.74 -9.69
N GLN A 142 22.72 -6.99 -10.77
CA GLN A 142 23.76 -7.13 -11.77
C GLN A 142 24.98 -6.22 -11.50
N GLY A 143 24.97 -5.49 -10.39
CA GLY A 143 26.00 -4.51 -10.05
C GLY A 143 25.97 -3.25 -10.92
N ILE A 144 24.87 -2.97 -11.60
CA ILE A 144 24.69 -1.83 -12.48
C ILE A 144 23.95 -0.73 -11.72
N GLU A 145 24.58 0.44 -11.63
CA GLU A 145 23.94 1.65 -11.11
C GLU A 145 23.40 2.50 -12.26
N VAL A 146 22.15 2.99 -12.13
CA VAL A 146 21.52 3.85 -13.13
C VAL A 146 21.22 5.22 -12.52
N PRO A 147 21.15 6.30 -13.36
CA PRO A 147 20.79 7.63 -12.87
C PRO A 147 19.37 7.63 -12.25
N ARG A 148 19.24 8.33 -11.12
CA ARG A 148 17.96 8.49 -10.41
C ARG A 148 17.79 9.94 -10.02
N GLU A 149 16.59 10.46 -10.30
CA GLU A 149 16.23 11.81 -9.90
C GLU A 149 15.66 11.82 -8.49
N ALA A 150 15.96 12.87 -7.73
CA ALA A 150 15.32 13.12 -6.46
C ALA A 150 13.82 13.38 -6.67
N ARG A 151 13.00 12.84 -5.77
CA ARG A 151 11.54 12.98 -5.79
C ARG A 151 11.05 13.66 -4.52
N PRO A 152 10.05 14.55 -4.62
CA PRO A 152 9.48 15.16 -3.44
C PRO A 152 8.75 14.12 -2.59
N ILE A 153 8.95 14.19 -1.29
CA ILE A 153 8.22 13.45 -0.28
C ILE A 153 7.79 14.40 0.84
N THR A 154 6.78 14.02 1.60
CA THR A 154 6.36 14.74 2.80
C THR A 154 6.37 13.79 3.99
N VAL A 155 7.10 14.16 5.02
CA VAL A 155 7.05 13.50 6.34
C VAL A 155 6.17 14.37 7.22
N TYR A 156 4.93 13.91 7.43
CA TYR A 156 3.94 14.65 8.23
C TYR A 156 4.27 14.61 9.71
N GLU A 157 4.79 13.46 10.17
CA GLU A 157 5.12 13.23 11.56
C GLU A 157 6.31 12.27 11.65
N LEU A 158 7.26 12.60 12.49
CA LEU A 158 8.39 11.75 12.84
C LEU A 158 8.54 11.80 14.37
N LEU A 159 8.23 10.68 15.04
CA LEU A 159 8.27 10.56 16.48
C LEU A 159 9.51 9.77 16.90
N PHE A 160 10.27 10.35 17.83
CA PHE A 160 11.31 9.63 18.54
C PHE A 160 10.66 8.75 19.62
N ILE A 161 10.89 7.42 19.55
CA ILE A 161 10.33 6.48 20.52
C ILE A 161 11.34 6.11 21.59
N ARG A 162 12.53 5.65 21.18
CA ARG A 162 13.61 5.28 22.09
C ARG A 162 14.96 5.24 21.38
N ARG A 163 16.02 5.33 22.17
CA ARG A 163 17.37 4.97 21.77
C ARG A 163 18.02 4.14 22.88
N GLU A 164 18.53 2.96 22.54
CA GLU A 164 19.28 2.08 23.42
C GLU A 164 20.54 1.62 22.69
N GLY A 165 21.72 2.06 23.14
CA GLY A 165 22.98 1.75 22.50
C GLY A 165 23.01 2.21 21.03
N ASP A 166 23.13 1.27 20.11
CA ASP A 166 23.14 1.49 18.66
C ASP A 166 21.75 1.36 18.00
N GLU A 167 20.69 1.10 18.76
CA GLU A 167 19.33 0.99 18.25
C GLU A 167 18.53 2.27 18.48
N LEU A 168 17.90 2.74 17.39
CA LEU A 168 17.01 3.90 17.36
C LEU A 168 15.64 3.50 16.84
N GLU A 169 14.59 3.73 17.61
CA GLU A 169 13.22 3.43 17.20
C GLU A 169 12.44 4.70 16.95
N LEU A 170 11.80 4.76 15.77
CA LEU A 170 11.04 5.90 15.28
C LEU A 170 9.65 5.44 14.81
N GLU A 171 8.70 6.37 14.83
CA GLU A 171 7.43 6.22 14.11
C GLU A 171 7.31 7.34 13.08
N ILE A 172 6.98 7.00 11.84
CA ILE A 172 6.99 7.93 10.72
C ILE A 172 5.66 7.86 9.98
N HIS A 173 4.99 9.01 9.85
CA HIS A 173 3.84 9.19 8.99
C HIS A 173 4.25 10.01 7.77
N CYS A 174 4.07 9.46 6.58
CA CYS A 174 4.64 10.02 5.35
C CYS A 174 3.73 9.84 4.13
N SER A 175 4.03 10.65 3.12
CA SER A 175 3.36 10.62 1.82
C SER A 175 3.75 9.39 1.00
N LYS A 176 3.00 9.18 -0.09
CA LYS A 176 3.29 8.15 -1.09
C LYS A 176 4.74 8.22 -1.57
N GLY A 177 5.28 7.07 -1.96
CA GLY A 177 6.60 6.98 -2.56
C GLY A 177 7.77 7.22 -1.61
N THR A 178 7.53 7.36 -0.31
CA THR A 178 8.57 7.50 0.69
C THR A 178 9.16 6.13 1.04
N TYR A 179 10.50 6.02 0.90
CA TYR A 179 11.25 4.83 1.29
C TYR A 179 11.86 5.04 2.66
N ILE A 180 11.41 4.27 3.65
CA ILE A 180 11.91 4.34 5.04
C ILE A 180 13.38 3.93 5.09
N ARG A 181 13.80 2.93 4.31
CA ARG A 181 15.20 2.53 4.19
C ARG A 181 16.11 3.70 3.80
N THR A 182 15.66 4.55 2.88
CA THR A 182 16.41 5.73 2.44
C THR A 182 16.46 6.80 3.53
N ILE A 183 15.36 7.03 4.26
CA ILE A 183 15.36 7.95 5.41
C ILE A 183 16.42 7.52 6.43
N ILE A 184 16.46 6.24 6.76
CA ILE A 184 17.41 5.71 7.76
C ILE A 184 18.85 5.77 7.26
N ASP A 185 19.10 5.42 5.99
CA ASP A 185 20.43 5.53 5.40
C ASP A 185 20.92 6.99 5.41
N ASP A 186 20.08 7.92 4.99
CA ASP A 186 20.38 9.36 4.97
C ASP A 186 20.59 9.91 6.39
N LEU A 187 19.81 9.46 7.37
CA LEU A 187 19.97 9.81 8.78
C LEU A 187 21.35 9.38 9.30
N GLY A 188 21.73 8.13 8.98
CA GLY A 188 23.04 7.60 9.36
C GLY A 188 24.19 8.44 8.78
N GLU A 189 24.07 8.89 7.53
CA GLU A 189 25.04 9.77 6.91
C GLU A 189 25.09 11.15 7.57
N LYS A 190 23.94 11.72 7.91
CA LYS A 190 23.87 13.00 8.65
C LYS A 190 24.53 12.94 10.02
N LEU A 191 24.40 11.80 10.70
CA LEU A 191 25.05 11.56 12.00
C LEU A 191 26.52 11.18 11.88
N GLY A 192 27.00 10.87 10.66
CA GLY A 192 28.37 10.47 10.41
C GLY A 192 28.72 9.03 10.74
N CYS A 193 27.78 8.22 11.22
CA CYS A 193 28.03 6.84 11.66
C CYS A 193 27.50 5.78 10.68
N GLY A 194 26.63 6.14 9.76
CA GLY A 194 25.88 5.17 8.98
C GLY A 194 24.76 4.51 9.77
N ALA A 195 23.77 4.00 9.08
CA ALA A 195 22.65 3.27 9.69
C ALA A 195 21.96 2.39 8.65
N HIS A 196 21.21 1.40 9.14
CA HIS A 196 20.32 0.58 8.31
C HIS A 196 19.11 0.12 9.12
N VAL A 197 18.05 -0.30 8.41
CA VAL A 197 16.81 -0.77 9.01
C VAL A 197 16.98 -2.23 9.47
N ILE A 198 16.71 -2.50 10.75
CA ILE A 198 16.68 -3.87 11.30
C ILE A 198 15.26 -4.36 11.63
N PHE A 199 14.31 -3.44 11.73
CA PHE A 199 12.88 -3.74 11.93
C PHE A 199 12.05 -2.70 11.21
N LEU A 200 11.03 -3.15 10.48
CA LEU A 200 10.09 -2.27 9.81
C LEU A 200 8.70 -2.87 9.85
N ARG A 201 7.74 -2.09 10.36
CA ARG A 201 6.34 -2.47 10.38
C ARG A 201 5.49 -1.35 9.84
N ARG A 202 4.69 -1.64 8.81
CA ARG A 202 3.71 -0.68 8.32
C ARG A 202 2.45 -0.76 9.19
N LEU A 203 2.23 0.29 9.96
CA LEU A 203 1.13 0.39 10.93
C LEU A 203 -0.19 0.73 10.26
N ALA A 204 -0.15 1.56 9.22
CA ALA A 204 -1.36 2.03 8.55
C ALA A 204 -1.12 2.36 7.07
N VAL A 205 -2.16 2.16 6.28
CA VAL A 205 -2.28 2.59 4.88
C VAL A 205 -3.58 3.37 4.77
N SER A 206 -3.51 4.64 4.30
CA SER A 206 -4.70 5.50 4.22
C SER A 206 -5.45 5.55 5.56
N LYS A 207 -6.77 5.46 5.53
CA LYS A 207 -7.65 5.48 6.71
C LYS A 207 -8.18 4.09 7.08
N TYR A 208 -7.58 3.02 6.56
CA TYR A 208 -8.02 1.68 6.92
C TYR A 208 -7.90 1.43 8.42
N PRO A 209 -8.91 0.79 9.04
CA PRO A 209 -8.90 0.49 10.46
C PRO A 209 -7.87 -0.62 10.77
N VAL A 210 -6.89 -0.30 11.62
CA VAL A 210 -5.80 -1.22 11.97
C VAL A 210 -6.29 -2.48 12.70
N GLU A 211 -7.38 -2.37 13.42
CA GLU A 211 -8.02 -3.48 14.15
C GLU A 211 -8.66 -4.52 13.22
N ARG A 212 -8.82 -4.19 11.94
CA ARG A 212 -9.36 -5.11 10.93
C ARG A 212 -8.28 -5.92 10.21
N MET A 213 -7.00 -5.71 10.55
CA MET A 213 -5.92 -6.57 10.03
C MET A 213 -6.07 -8.01 10.49
N VAL A 214 -5.78 -8.94 9.58
CA VAL A 214 -5.79 -10.37 9.84
C VAL A 214 -4.48 -11.02 9.38
N THR A 215 -4.04 -12.02 10.11
CA THR A 215 -2.88 -12.83 9.76
C THR A 215 -3.26 -14.00 8.84
N LEU A 216 -2.26 -14.60 8.18
CA LEU A 216 -2.49 -15.82 7.39
C LEU A 216 -3.00 -16.97 8.27
N GLU A 217 -2.50 -17.07 9.51
CA GLU A 217 -2.92 -18.08 10.49
C GLU A 217 -4.39 -17.92 10.85
N GLN A 218 -4.86 -16.69 11.05
CA GLN A 218 -6.27 -16.40 11.32
C GLN A 218 -7.16 -16.77 10.13
N LEU A 219 -6.72 -16.50 8.90
CA LEU A 219 -7.45 -16.91 7.69
C LEU A 219 -7.54 -18.44 7.60
N GLN A 220 -6.45 -19.15 7.84
CA GLN A 220 -6.44 -20.61 7.81
C GLN A 220 -7.33 -21.20 8.90
N ALA A 221 -7.33 -20.61 10.09
CA ALA A 221 -8.21 -21.01 11.18
C ALA A 221 -9.70 -20.90 10.80
N LEU A 222 -10.09 -19.85 10.08
CA LEU A 222 -11.47 -19.70 9.58
C LEU A 222 -11.82 -20.74 8.52
N VAL A 223 -10.89 -21.10 7.64
CA VAL A 223 -11.08 -22.18 6.66
C VAL A 223 -11.30 -23.50 7.38
N ASP A 224 -10.49 -23.81 8.39
CA ASP A 224 -10.59 -25.03 9.19
C ASP A 224 -11.89 -25.08 9.98
N GLU A 225 -12.31 -23.95 10.55
CA GLU A 225 -13.60 -23.81 11.25
C GLU A 225 -14.78 -24.06 10.32
N ALA A 226 -14.77 -23.49 9.13
CA ALA A 226 -15.80 -23.71 8.13
C ALA A 226 -15.90 -25.19 7.74
N ALA A 227 -14.76 -25.87 7.55
CA ALA A 227 -14.71 -27.28 7.25
C ALA A 227 -15.32 -28.12 8.40
N ALA A 228 -15.01 -27.78 9.66
CA ALA A 228 -15.53 -28.44 10.83
C ALA A 228 -17.05 -28.28 10.99
N GLN A 229 -17.60 -27.15 10.54
CA GLN A 229 -19.04 -26.84 10.54
C GLN A 229 -19.77 -27.28 9.27
N ASP A 230 -19.05 -27.85 8.30
CA ASP A 230 -19.58 -28.23 6.99
C ASP A 230 -20.30 -27.07 6.26
N ILE A 231 -19.67 -25.90 6.30
CA ILE A 231 -20.12 -24.70 5.60
C ILE A 231 -19.07 -24.21 4.63
N PRO A 232 -19.45 -23.43 3.57
CA PRO A 232 -18.47 -22.82 2.68
C PRO A 232 -17.55 -21.86 3.43
N ALA A 233 -16.25 -21.91 3.16
CA ALA A 233 -15.28 -20.99 3.77
C ALA A 233 -15.60 -19.53 3.51
N ALA A 234 -16.20 -19.20 2.37
CA ALA A 234 -16.65 -17.86 2.01
C ALA A 234 -17.55 -17.22 3.07
N GLN A 235 -18.38 -18.00 3.78
CA GLN A 235 -19.24 -17.47 4.83
C GLN A 235 -18.48 -16.85 5.99
N LEU A 236 -17.28 -17.36 6.31
CA LEU A 236 -16.42 -16.86 7.38
C LEU A 236 -15.37 -15.88 6.87
N LEU A 237 -14.92 -16.01 5.62
CA LEU A 237 -13.87 -15.19 5.03
C LEU A 237 -14.35 -13.87 4.46
N ASP A 238 -15.48 -13.86 3.75
CA ASP A 238 -15.94 -12.68 3.03
C ASP A 238 -16.33 -11.50 3.94
N PRO A 239 -16.87 -11.72 5.17
CA PRO A 239 -17.12 -10.62 6.11
C PRO A 239 -15.86 -9.84 6.54
N LEU A 240 -14.66 -10.38 6.34
CA LEU A 240 -13.40 -9.69 6.63
C LEU A 240 -13.05 -8.62 5.60
N LEU A 241 -13.66 -8.67 4.42
CA LEU A 241 -13.32 -7.78 3.32
C LEU A 241 -13.89 -6.38 3.55
N MET A 242 -13.04 -5.39 3.30
CA MET A 242 -13.45 -3.99 3.16
C MET A 242 -14.15 -3.80 1.80
N PRO A 243 -15.04 -2.81 1.66
CA PRO A 243 -15.75 -2.55 0.40
C PRO A 243 -14.81 -2.38 -0.78
N MET A 244 -15.25 -2.77 -1.99
CA MET A 244 -14.42 -2.68 -3.19
C MET A 244 -14.05 -1.24 -3.60
N ASP A 245 -14.81 -0.23 -3.15
CA ASP A 245 -14.51 1.18 -3.36
C ASP A 245 -13.62 1.79 -2.27
N SER A 246 -13.31 1.04 -1.23
CA SER A 246 -12.50 1.53 -0.09
C SER A 246 -11.12 2.06 -0.50
N PRO A 247 -10.44 1.56 -1.55
CA PRO A 247 -9.21 2.17 -2.03
C PRO A 247 -9.35 3.65 -2.43
N ALA A 248 -10.52 4.05 -2.88
CA ALA A 248 -10.82 5.40 -3.33
C ALA A 248 -11.61 6.22 -2.27
N SER A 249 -11.59 5.82 -1.02
CA SER A 249 -12.40 6.42 0.06
C SER A 249 -12.16 7.91 0.29
N ASP A 250 -11.00 8.44 -0.11
CA ASP A 250 -10.68 9.86 0.01
C ASP A 250 -11.36 10.74 -1.05
N TYR A 251 -11.93 10.14 -2.09
CA TYR A 251 -12.64 10.87 -3.13
C TYR A 251 -14.12 11.09 -2.79
N PRO A 252 -14.69 12.24 -3.16
CA PRO A 252 -16.10 12.53 -2.88
C PRO A 252 -17.04 11.47 -3.45
N LEU A 253 -18.11 11.21 -2.74
CA LEU A 253 -19.17 10.31 -3.16
C LEU A 253 -20.25 11.06 -3.89
N VAL A 254 -20.65 10.58 -5.07
CA VAL A 254 -21.79 11.06 -5.84
C VAL A 254 -22.79 9.91 -5.96
N ASN A 255 -24.00 10.14 -5.44
CA ASN A 255 -25.12 9.21 -5.60
C ASN A 255 -25.94 9.61 -6.82
N ILE A 256 -26.18 8.68 -7.73
CA ILE A 256 -27.03 8.88 -8.90
C ILE A 256 -28.23 7.94 -8.87
N PRO A 257 -29.39 8.39 -9.39
CA PRO A 257 -30.56 7.51 -9.45
C PRO A 257 -30.37 6.39 -10.47
N GLU A 258 -31.15 5.31 -10.32
CA GLU A 258 -31.13 4.16 -11.23
C GLU A 258 -31.26 4.57 -12.70
N THR A 259 -32.12 5.54 -13.00
CA THR A 259 -32.32 6.06 -14.35
C THR A 259 -31.04 6.65 -14.97
N SER A 260 -30.23 7.37 -14.18
CA SER A 260 -28.92 7.87 -14.62
C SER A 260 -27.86 6.77 -14.62
N ALA A 261 -27.95 5.82 -13.70
CA ALA A 261 -26.99 4.72 -13.58
C ALA A 261 -26.93 3.86 -14.86
N VAL A 262 -28.05 3.65 -15.53
CA VAL A 262 -28.11 2.92 -16.81
C VAL A 262 -27.21 3.57 -17.86
N TYR A 263 -27.27 4.89 -17.99
CA TYR A 263 -26.42 5.63 -18.94
C TYR A 263 -24.95 5.62 -18.50
N PHE A 264 -24.70 5.85 -17.21
CA PHE A 264 -23.34 5.86 -16.67
C PHE A 264 -22.65 4.51 -16.88
N LYS A 265 -23.31 3.40 -16.59
CA LYS A 265 -22.80 2.05 -16.82
C LYS A 265 -22.48 1.75 -18.27
N ASN A 266 -23.15 2.42 -19.20
CA ASN A 266 -22.89 2.31 -20.64
C ASN A 266 -21.83 3.28 -21.16
N GLY A 267 -21.13 3.99 -20.28
CA GLY A 267 -20.03 4.87 -20.64
C GLY A 267 -20.45 6.31 -20.91
N ASN A 268 -21.68 6.70 -20.63
CA ASN A 268 -22.18 8.05 -20.90
C ASN A 268 -22.06 8.94 -19.66
N PRO A 269 -21.65 10.23 -19.83
CA PRO A 269 -21.68 11.19 -18.74
C PRO A 269 -23.13 11.52 -18.35
N VAL A 270 -23.33 11.77 -17.06
CA VAL A 270 -24.65 12.10 -16.50
C VAL A 270 -24.57 13.38 -15.67
N ARG A 271 -25.67 14.14 -15.61
CA ARG A 271 -25.77 15.28 -14.71
C ARG A 271 -26.31 14.85 -13.36
N GLN A 272 -25.69 15.36 -12.32
CA GLN A 272 -26.13 15.11 -10.95
C GLN A 272 -26.05 16.41 -10.13
N SER A 273 -27.18 16.82 -9.57
CA SER A 273 -27.24 17.97 -8.67
C SER A 273 -26.39 17.71 -7.43
N GLY A 274 -25.66 18.73 -6.98
CA GLY A 274 -24.79 18.65 -5.79
C GLY A 274 -23.46 17.92 -6.03
N ALA A 275 -23.13 17.54 -7.26
CA ALA A 275 -21.83 17.01 -7.59
C ALA A 275 -20.73 18.08 -7.42
N PRO A 276 -19.47 17.69 -7.10
CA PRO A 276 -18.35 18.62 -7.08
C PRO A 276 -18.17 19.37 -8.40
N LEU A 277 -17.47 20.49 -8.35
CA LEU A 277 -17.21 21.30 -9.56
C LEU A 277 -16.18 20.68 -10.50
N ASN A 278 -15.27 19.86 -9.95
CA ASN A 278 -14.20 19.21 -10.71
C ASN A 278 -13.68 17.99 -9.97
N GLY A 279 -12.80 17.24 -10.61
CA GLY A 279 -12.03 16.14 -10.01
C GLY A 279 -12.71 14.79 -10.08
N LEU A 280 -12.01 13.81 -9.50
CA LEU A 280 -12.46 12.43 -9.42
C LEU A 280 -13.52 12.25 -8.33
N VAL A 281 -14.48 11.39 -8.59
CA VAL A 281 -15.56 11.05 -7.66
C VAL A 281 -15.83 9.55 -7.67
N ARG A 282 -16.29 9.04 -6.52
CA ARG A 282 -16.88 7.70 -6.43
C ARG A 282 -18.35 7.80 -6.80
N VAL A 283 -18.84 6.89 -7.63
CA VAL A 283 -20.23 6.92 -8.12
C VAL A 283 -20.98 5.72 -7.59
N MET A 284 -22.09 5.98 -6.88
CA MET A 284 -22.99 4.98 -6.32
C MET A 284 -24.39 5.14 -6.92
N GLU A 285 -25.09 4.00 -7.08
CA GLU A 285 -26.52 3.99 -7.37
C GLU A 285 -27.30 4.19 -6.08
N SER A 286 -28.18 5.20 -6.03
CA SER A 286 -28.86 5.59 -4.80
C SER A 286 -29.75 4.50 -4.21
N GLU A 287 -30.52 3.81 -5.06
CA GLU A 287 -31.52 2.84 -4.63
C GLU A 287 -30.90 1.54 -4.12
N SER A 288 -29.86 1.05 -4.79
CA SER A 288 -29.21 -0.21 -4.43
C SER A 288 -28.00 -0.05 -3.52
N GLY A 289 -27.43 1.15 -3.43
CA GLY A 289 -26.16 1.40 -2.75
C GLY A 289 -24.96 0.76 -3.44
N LYS A 290 -25.09 0.31 -4.69
CA LYS A 290 -24.00 -0.32 -5.46
C LYS A 290 -23.00 0.72 -5.94
N PHE A 291 -21.73 0.42 -5.74
CA PHE A 291 -20.62 1.18 -6.31
C PHE A 291 -20.53 0.90 -7.81
N LEU A 292 -20.68 1.93 -8.64
CA LEU A 292 -20.68 1.80 -10.09
C LEU A 292 -19.29 2.00 -10.71
N GLY A 293 -18.39 2.65 -9.99
CA GLY A 293 -17.05 2.95 -10.43
C GLY A 293 -16.60 4.36 -10.10
N MET A 294 -15.47 4.74 -10.67
CA MET A 294 -14.95 6.11 -10.58
C MET A 294 -15.43 6.94 -11.77
N GLY A 295 -15.78 8.17 -11.47
CA GLY A 295 -16.08 9.20 -12.45
C GLY A 295 -15.18 10.41 -12.30
N GLU A 296 -15.25 11.30 -13.26
CA GLU A 296 -14.57 12.60 -13.23
C GLU A 296 -15.56 13.67 -13.73
N ILE A 297 -15.54 14.81 -13.09
CA ILE A 297 -16.38 15.93 -13.51
C ILE A 297 -15.78 16.55 -14.77
N ASP A 298 -16.54 16.54 -15.87
CA ASP A 298 -16.12 17.09 -17.15
C ASP A 298 -16.30 18.62 -17.25
N ASP A 299 -15.89 19.21 -18.37
CA ASP A 299 -15.96 20.65 -18.58
C ASP A 299 -17.40 21.21 -18.60
N GLU A 300 -18.41 20.35 -18.80
CA GLU A 300 -19.81 20.69 -18.75
C GLU A 300 -20.46 20.44 -17.36
N GLY A 301 -19.65 20.06 -16.36
CA GLY A 301 -20.10 19.77 -15.00
C GLY A 301 -20.82 18.43 -14.87
N ARG A 302 -20.67 17.52 -15.84
CA ARG A 302 -21.25 16.18 -15.81
C ARG A 302 -20.30 15.19 -15.15
N VAL A 303 -20.86 14.15 -14.57
CA VAL A 303 -20.12 13.00 -14.03
C VAL A 303 -19.83 12.04 -15.18
N ALA A 304 -18.60 12.04 -15.67
CA ALA A 304 -18.15 11.19 -16.77
C ALA A 304 -17.50 9.91 -16.24
N PRO A 305 -17.85 8.71 -16.77
CA PRO A 305 -17.23 7.46 -16.34
C PRO A 305 -15.73 7.43 -16.61
N ARG A 306 -14.95 6.96 -15.64
CA ARG A 306 -13.49 6.76 -15.78
C ARG A 306 -13.10 5.30 -15.66
N ARG A 307 -13.62 4.60 -14.66
CA ARG A 307 -13.36 3.18 -14.44
C ARG A 307 -14.61 2.53 -13.88
N LEU A 308 -15.25 1.69 -14.67
CA LEU A 308 -16.52 1.06 -14.31
C LEU A 308 -16.32 -0.31 -13.66
N VAL A 309 -17.18 -0.59 -12.68
CA VAL A 309 -17.40 -1.93 -12.15
C VAL A 309 -18.29 -2.68 -13.13
N VAL A 310 -17.91 -3.90 -13.51
CA VAL A 310 -18.70 -4.75 -14.43
C VAL A 310 -19.19 -6.04 -13.77
N GLU A 311 -18.58 -6.45 -12.65
CA GLU A 311 -18.97 -7.63 -11.89
C GLU A 311 -19.36 -7.18 -10.46
N TYR A 312 -20.49 -7.68 -9.97
CA TYR A 312 -20.98 -7.36 -8.62
C TYR A 312 -21.03 -8.63 -7.79
N PRO A 313 -20.88 -8.52 -6.46
CA PRO A 313 -21.15 -9.65 -5.56
C PRO A 313 -22.58 -10.13 -5.76
N ALA A 314 -22.77 -11.43 -5.70
CA ALA A 314 -24.08 -12.05 -5.77
C ALA A 314 -24.93 -11.71 -4.53
#